data_95616adb93792146897f1539140b0ae3
#
_entry.id   95616adb93792146897f1539140b0ae3
#
_cell.length_a   1.000
_cell.length_b   1.000
_cell.length_c   1.000
_cell.angle_alpha   90.00
_cell.angle_beta   90.00
_cell.angle_gamma   90.00
#
_symmetry.space_group_name_H-M   'P 1'
#
loop_
_entity.id
_entity.type
_entity.pdbx_description
1 polymer ?
#
loop_
_entity_poly.entity_id
_entity_poly.type
_entity_poly.pdbx_seq_one_letter_code
_entity_poly.pdbx_strand_id
1 'polypeptide(L)'
;MANIGLRSAKYNQIDYETNKYKALVGSKVPVLGKMIDAKLTENRSDASLFADDGLAEYDNAFTGGSIALTLADVDDETYSVVKGCVITEGELTENEEDSSPEIGYGHIVTKMVNSVKKYKVEFLPRIRVTKITADAKTKGESIEFNTVSLEGKVMALNKAINGLQVGDWHKVKTFDTLPEAVTYLDGLLTPVA
;
A
#
# COMPACT_ATOMS: atom_id res chain seq x y z
N MET A 1 4.95 -0.76 -23.77
CA MET A 1 4.31 -1.42 -22.61
C MET A 1 3.28 -0.47 -22.02
N ALA A 2 2.06 -0.92 -21.82
CA ALA A 2 1.00 -0.11 -21.24
C ALA A 2 0.41 -0.80 -20.00
N ASN A 3 0.10 -0.02 -18.96
CA ASN A 3 -0.69 -0.49 -17.84
C ASN A 3 -2.16 -0.46 -18.27
N ILE A 4 -2.89 -1.56 -18.07
CA ILE A 4 -4.28 -1.70 -18.53
C ILE A 4 -5.28 -1.96 -17.40
N GLY A 5 -4.84 -2.04 -16.17
CA GLY A 5 -5.73 -2.18 -15.02
C GLY A 5 -5.02 -2.47 -13.73
N LEU A 6 -5.73 -2.18 -12.65
CA LEU A 6 -5.31 -2.41 -11.26
C LEU A 6 -6.27 -3.42 -10.61
N ARG A 7 -5.76 -4.24 -9.71
CA ARG A 7 -6.56 -5.22 -8.95
C ARG A 7 -5.87 -5.70 -7.69
N SER A 8 -6.63 -6.40 -6.83
CA SER A 8 -6.11 -7.10 -5.66
C SER A 8 -5.34 -6.21 -4.71
N ALA A 9 -5.90 -5.05 -4.34
CA ALA A 9 -5.37 -4.25 -3.24
C ALA A 9 -5.50 -5.05 -1.94
N LYS A 10 -4.38 -5.45 -1.37
CA LYS A 10 -4.32 -6.24 -0.14
C LYS A 10 -3.40 -5.59 0.87
N TYR A 11 -3.69 -5.82 2.14
CA TYR A 11 -2.88 -5.28 3.22
C TYR A 11 -2.79 -6.27 4.39
N ASN A 12 -1.86 -6.05 5.27
CA ASN A 12 -1.84 -6.66 6.61
C ASN A 12 -1.16 -5.71 7.58
N GLN A 13 -1.62 -5.72 8.81
CA GLN A 13 -1.12 -4.87 9.88
C GLN A 13 0.22 -5.41 10.40
N ILE A 14 1.14 -4.51 10.73
CA ILE A 14 2.41 -4.86 11.39
C ILE A 14 2.17 -4.91 12.90
N ASP A 15 2.55 -6.02 13.51
CA ASP A 15 2.63 -6.15 14.96
C ASP A 15 4.00 -5.65 15.43
N TYR A 16 3.99 -4.62 16.26
CA TYR A 16 5.22 -3.99 16.76
C TYR A 16 5.96 -4.82 17.80
N GLU A 17 5.26 -5.72 18.50
CA GLU A 17 5.89 -6.57 19.51
C GLU A 17 6.70 -7.67 18.85
N THR A 18 6.13 -8.31 17.86
CA THR A 18 6.75 -9.46 17.16
C THR A 18 7.56 -9.04 15.92
N ASN A 19 7.35 -7.83 15.39
CA ASN A 19 7.87 -7.37 14.10
C ASN A 19 7.52 -8.29 12.94
N LYS A 20 6.31 -8.81 12.96
CA LYS A 20 5.71 -9.64 11.90
C LYS A 20 4.40 -9.00 11.46
N TYR A 21 3.89 -9.43 10.32
CA TYR A 21 2.50 -9.16 10.00
C TYR A 21 1.58 -9.91 10.97
N LYS A 22 0.45 -9.30 11.32
CA LYS A 22 -0.52 -9.93 12.23
C LYS A 22 -1.04 -11.25 11.67
N ALA A 23 -1.39 -12.17 12.56
CA ALA A 23 -2.02 -13.43 12.20
C ALA A 23 -3.33 -13.18 11.42
N LEU A 24 -3.52 -13.94 10.35
CA LEU A 24 -4.67 -13.80 9.47
C LEU A 24 -5.91 -14.47 10.09
N VAL A 25 -7.02 -13.77 10.06
CA VAL A 25 -8.33 -14.35 10.42
C VAL A 25 -8.83 -15.17 9.23
N GLY A 26 -9.09 -16.47 9.45
CA GLY A 26 -9.57 -17.38 8.40
C GLY A 26 -8.56 -17.65 7.28
N SER A 27 -7.25 -17.48 7.52
CA SER A 27 -6.16 -17.72 6.57
C SER A 27 -6.25 -16.93 5.27
N LYS A 28 -6.97 -15.82 5.25
CA LYS A 28 -7.08 -14.93 4.09
C LYS A 28 -6.45 -13.58 4.37
N VAL A 29 -5.64 -13.11 3.41
CA VAL A 29 -5.09 -11.75 3.45
C VAL A 29 -6.22 -10.75 3.21
N PRO A 30 -6.41 -9.74 4.09
CA PRO A 30 -7.45 -8.74 3.95
C PRO A 30 -7.33 -7.95 2.64
N VAL A 31 -8.47 -7.62 2.07
CA VAL A 31 -8.59 -6.80 0.86
C VAL A 31 -8.88 -5.37 1.28
N LEU A 32 -8.09 -4.41 0.78
CA LEU A 32 -8.29 -3.00 1.10
C LEU A 32 -9.55 -2.41 0.42
N GLY A 33 -9.86 -2.91 -0.77
CA GLY A 33 -10.99 -2.46 -1.56
C GLY A 33 -10.78 -2.69 -3.06
N LYS A 34 -11.76 -2.31 -3.87
CA LYS A 34 -11.65 -2.35 -5.33
C LYS A 34 -10.95 -1.10 -5.82
N MET A 35 -9.83 -1.27 -6.53
CA MET A 35 -8.99 -0.17 -6.98
C MET A 35 -9.52 0.50 -8.24
N ILE A 36 -9.44 1.83 -8.25
CA ILE A 36 -9.65 2.70 -9.40
C ILE A 36 -8.31 3.28 -9.84
N ASP A 37 -7.53 3.84 -8.90
CA ASP A 37 -6.24 4.45 -9.18
C ASP A 37 -5.23 4.20 -8.04
N ALA A 38 -3.93 4.21 -8.40
CA ALA A 38 -2.83 4.15 -7.45
C ALA A 38 -1.65 5.00 -7.95
N LYS A 39 -1.21 5.92 -7.14
CA LYS A 39 -0.06 6.78 -7.42
C LYS A 39 0.96 6.66 -6.30
N LEU A 40 2.14 6.17 -6.64
CA LEU A 40 3.30 6.11 -5.76
C LEU A 40 4.27 7.25 -6.13
N THR A 41 4.69 8.01 -5.15
CA THR A 41 5.70 9.06 -5.30
C THR A 41 6.82 8.80 -4.30
N GLU A 42 8.05 8.69 -4.78
CA GLU A 42 9.21 8.57 -3.90
C GLU A 42 9.84 9.94 -3.65
N ASN A 43 10.34 10.15 -2.45
CA ASN A 43 11.09 11.33 -2.05
C ASN A 43 12.55 10.94 -1.82
N ARG A 44 13.46 11.73 -2.40
CA ARG A 44 14.89 11.57 -2.24
C ARG A 44 15.49 12.89 -1.77
N SER A 45 16.56 12.80 -1.01
CA SER A 45 17.39 13.93 -0.62
C SER A 45 18.67 13.90 -1.43
N ASP A 46 18.97 15.01 -2.08
CA ASP A 46 20.18 15.19 -2.88
C ASP A 46 21.22 15.97 -2.07
N ALA A 47 22.45 15.47 -2.03
CA ALA A 47 23.59 16.17 -1.48
C ALA A 47 24.70 16.22 -2.53
N SER A 48 25.26 17.41 -2.76
CA SER A 48 26.35 17.63 -3.71
C SER A 48 27.52 18.30 -3.00
N LEU A 49 28.70 17.72 -3.12
CA LEU A 49 29.94 18.31 -2.65
C LEU A 49 30.72 18.85 -3.86
N PHE A 50 31.03 20.12 -3.82
CA PHE A 50 31.89 20.77 -4.82
C PHE A 50 33.28 20.99 -4.26
N ALA A 51 34.30 20.58 -5.02
CA ALA A 51 35.72 20.82 -4.70
C ALA A 51 36.46 21.16 -6.01
N ASP A 52 37.49 22.02 -5.93
CA ASP A 52 38.33 22.45 -7.05
C ASP A 52 37.52 22.91 -8.28
N ASP A 53 36.45 23.73 -8.05
CA ASP A 53 35.55 24.29 -9.06
C ASP A 53 34.74 23.23 -9.87
N GLY A 54 34.64 21.99 -9.33
CA GLY A 54 33.88 20.90 -9.91
C GLY A 54 33.01 20.13 -8.91
N LEU A 55 32.06 19.36 -9.43
CA LEU A 55 31.27 18.40 -8.62
C LEU A 55 32.19 17.25 -8.24
N ALA A 56 32.53 17.14 -6.94
CA ALA A 56 33.39 16.11 -6.39
C ALA A 56 32.62 14.86 -5.96
N GLU A 57 31.48 15.04 -5.27
CA GLU A 57 30.63 13.93 -4.83
C GLU A 57 29.15 14.31 -4.95
N TYR A 58 28.35 13.32 -5.26
CA TYR A 58 26.89 13.41 -5.30
C TYR A 58 26.27 12.20 -4.59
N ASP A 59 25.40 12.45 -3.62
CA ASP A 59 24.62 11.42 -2.93
C ASP A 59 23.10 11.69 -3.12
N ASN A 60 22.33 10.61 -3.28
CA ASN A 60 20.90 10.66 -3.46
C ASN A 60 20.22 9.57 -2.63
N ALA A 61 19.85 9.91 -1.40
CA ALA A 61 19.29 8.99 -0.44
C ALA A 61 17.75 8.98 -0.45
N PHE A 62 17.14 7.79 -0.34
CA PHE A 62 15.70 7.64 -0.12
C PHE A 62 15.32 8.18 1.26
N THR A 63 14.39 9.13 1.31
CA THR A 63 13.93 9.75 2.57
C THR A 63 12.50 9.37 2.94
N GLY A 64 11.82 8.66 2.05
CA GLY A 64 10.43 8.24 2.22
C GLY A 64 9.65 8.36 0.92
N GLY A 65 8.34 8.21 1.00
CA GLY A 65 7.46 8.37 -0.14
C GLY A 65 6.02 8.63 0.29
N SER A 66 5.16 8.84 -0.68
CA SER A 66 3.73 8.91 -0.50
C SER A 66 3.02 8.00 -1.48
N ILE A 67 1.91 7.43 -1.02
CA ILE A 67 0.99 6.68 -1.86
C ILE A 67 -0.38 7.32 -1.78
N ALA A 68 -1.01 7.51 -2.94
CA ALA A 68 -2.39 7.93 -3.05
C ALA A 68 -3.17 6.83 -3.80
N LEU A 69 -4.25 6.37 -3.19
CA LEU A 69 -5.12 5.32 -3.71
C LEU A 69 -6.53 5.85 -3.86
N THR A 70 -7.17 5.51 -4.97
CA THR A 70 -8.61 5.72 -5.13
C THR A 70 -9.28 4.36 -5.21
N LEU A 71 -10.23 4.13 -4.33
CA LEU A 71 -10.98 2.89 -4.18
C LEU A 71 -12.46 3.14 -4.46
N ALA A 72 -13.14 2.15 -4.99
CA ALA A 72 -14.59 2.23 -5.21
C ALA A 72 -15.37 2.25 -3.89
N ASP A 73 -14.86 1.48 -2.92
CA ASP A 73 -15.45 1.36 -1.60
C ASP A 73 -14.43 0.76 -0.62
N VAL A 74 -14.61 1.03 0.67
CA VAL A 74 -13.86 0.44 1.78
C VAL A 74 -14.87 0.07 2.85
N ASP A 75 -14.89 -1.19 3.26
CA ASP A 75 -15.77 -1.65 4.34
C ASP A 75 -15.34 -1.09 5.71
N ASP A 76 -16.29 -1.01 6.64
CA ASP A 76 -16.06 -0.41 7.96
C ASP A 76 -15.00 -1.16 8.77
N GLU A 77 -14.91 -2.48 8.61
CA GLU A 77 -13.88 -3.29 9.28
C GLU A 77 -12.49 -2.92 8.78
N THR A 78 -12.32 -2.85 7.45
CA THR A 78 -11.06 -2.42 6.84
C THR A 78 -10.73 -0.98 7.21
N TYR A 79 -11.72 -0.09 7.18
CA TYR A 79 -11.56 1.31 7.58
C TYR A 79 -11.05 1.42 9.01
N SER A 80 -11.67 0.70 9.95
CA SER A 80 -11.27 0.71 11.36
C SER A 80 -9.83 0.25 11.57
N VAL A 81 -9.44 -0.85 10.91
CA VAL A 81 -8.08 -1.38 10.99
C VAL A 81 -7.06 -0.39 10.43
N VAL A 82 -7.34 0.21 9.27
CA VAL A 82 -6.41 1.11 8.58
C VAL A 82 -6.30 2.47 9.28
N LYS A 83 -7.39 2.94 9.87
CA LYS A 83 -7.45 4.20 10.62
C LYS A 83 -6.97 4.04 12.06
N GLY A 84 -7.16 2.84 12.64
CA GLY A 84 -6.85 2.55 14.04
C GLY A 84 -7.99 2.92 15.00
N CYS A 85 -9.21 3.03 14.50
CA CYS A 85 -10.40 3.29 15.30
C CYS A 85 -11.11 1.98 15.71
N VAL A 86 -12.11 2.09 16.59
CA VAL A 86 -12.79 0.94 17.19
C VAL A 86 -14.17 0.75 16.60
N ILE A 87 -14.54 -0.49 16.33
CA ILE A 87 -15.92 -0.90 16.03
C ILE A 87 -16.48 -1.63 17.25
N THR A 88 -17.60 -1.18 17.75
CA THR A 88 -18.35 -1.83 18.83
C THR A 88 -19.80 -2.02 18.38
N GLU A 89 -20.27 -3.27 18.36
CA GLU A 89 -21.64 -3.64 17.98
C GLU A 89 -22.07 -3.09 16.59
N GLY A 90 -21.11 -2.97 15.64
CA GLY A 90 -21.36 -2.45 14.30
C GLY A 90 -21.35 -0.91 14.19
N GLU A 91 -21.07 -0.21 15.28
CA GLU A 91 -20.88 1.24 15.31
C GLU A 91 -19.38 1.58 15.30
N LEU A 92 -18.96 2.36 14.31
CA LEU A 92 -17.60 2.84 14.17
C LEU A 92 -17.46 4.20 14.88
N THR A 93 -16.54 4.28 15.83
CA THR A 93 -16.24 5.50 16.56
C THR A 93 -14.80 5.92 16.33
N GLU A 94 -14.59 7.16 15.89
CA GLU A 94 -13.26 7.78 15.81
C GLU A 94 -12.99 8.66 17.02
N ASN A 95 -11.76 8.60 17.52
CA ASN A 95 -11.27 9.42 18.62
C ASN A 95 -10.07 10.25 18.16
N GLU A 96 -9.84 11.41 18.74
CA GLU A 96 -8.68 12.26 18.43
C GLU A 96 -7.32 11.60 18.74
N GLU A 97 -7.33 10.62 19.64
CA GLU A 97 -6.14 9.84 20.02
C GLU A 97 -5.88 8.63 19.10
N ASP A 98 -6.81 8.34 18.17
CA ASP A 98 -6.66 7.23 17.24
C ASP A 98 -5.41 7.42 16.35
N SER A 99 -4.62 6.36 16.26
CA SER A 99 -3.39 6.38 15.47
C SER A 99 -3.42 5.27 14.42
N SER A 100 -3.35 5.66 13.17
CA SER A 100 -3.26 4.70 12.07
C SER A 100 -2.05 3.78 12.26
N PRO A 101 -2.24 2.46 12.27
CA PRO A 101 -1.15 1.51 12.39
C PRO A 101 -0.28 1.49 11.14
N GLU A 102 0.91 0.93 11.26
CA GLU A 102 1.71 0.61 10.10
C GLU A 102 1.21 -0.70 9.48
N ILE A 103 1.10 -0.70 8.17
CA ILE A 103 0.63 -1.85 7.39
C ILE A 103 1.58 -2.16 6.25
N GLY A 104 1.69 -3.43 5.88
CA GLY A 104 2.16 -3.83 4.57
C GLY A 104 1.03 -3.73 3.57
N TYR A 105 1.32 -3.23 2.38
CA TYR A 105 0.35 -3.02 1.32
C TYR A 105 0.89 -3.51 -0.01
N GLY A 106 0.03 -4.08 -0.82
CA GLY A 106 0.39 -4.42 -2.19
C GLY A 106 -0.80 -4.54 -3.12
N HIS A 107 -0.53 -4.38 -4.40
CA HIS A 107 -1.51 -4.51 -5.46
C HIS A 107 -0.91 -5.09 -6.73
N ILE A 108 -1.77 -5.47 -7.67
CA ILE A 108 -1.36 -6.06 -8.93
C ILE A 108 -1.74 -5.13 -10.08
N VAL A 109 -0.74 -4.75 -10.87
CA VAL A 109 -0.89 -3.98 -12.11
C VAL A 109 -0.91 -4.95 -13.29
N THR A 110 -1.98 -4.94 -14.07
CA THR A 110 -2.03 -5.68 -15.34
C THR A 110 -1.35 -4.87 -16.42
N LYS A 111 -0.36 -5.45 -17.09
CA LYS A 111 0.39 -4.84 -18.19
C LYS A 111 0.18 -5.59 -19.49
N MET A 112 0.25 -4.89 -20.60
CA MET A 112 0.33 -5.47 -21.94
C MET A 112 1.77 -5.34 -22.45
N VAL A 113 2.40 -6.49 -22.75
CA VAL A 113 3.75 -6.58 -23.31
C VAL A 113 3.69 -7.44 -24.54
N ASN A 114 3.94 -6.88 -25.72
CA ASN A 114 3.88 -7.61 -27.01
C ASN A 114 2.59 -8.43 -27.17
N SER A 115 1.44 -7.80 -26.91
CA SER A 115 0.10 -8.41 -26.95
C SER A 115 -0.16 -9.55 -25.95
N VAL A 116 0.77 -9.77 -24.99
CA VAL A 116 0.61 -10.74 -23.90
C VAL A 116 0.35 -9.99 -22.59
N LYS A 117 -0.63 -10.46 -21.83
CA LYS A 117 -0.90 -9.92 -20.47
C LYS A 117 0.15 -10.43 -19.49
N LYS A 118 0.73 -9.51 -18.72
CA LYS A 118 1.62 -9.78 -17.59
C LYS A 118 1.07 -9.11 -16.35
N TYR A 119 1.41 -9.65 -15.19
CA TYR A 119 0.90 -9.21 -13.89
C TYR A 119 2.06 -8.77 -13.01
N LYS A 120 2.19 -7.46 -12.84
CA LYS A 120 3.22 -6.86 -11.99
C LYS A 120 2.66 -6.68 -10.57
N VAL A 121 3.25 -7.35 -9.61
CA VAL A 121 2.99 -7.12 -8.18
C VAL A 121 3.84 -5.94 -7.75
N GLU A 122 3.22 -4.95 -7.13
CA GLU A 122 3.87 -3.85 -6.43
C GLU A 122 3.56 -3.98 -4.95
N PHE A 123 4.59 -4.03 -4.13
CA PHE A 123 4.49 -4.26 -2.70
C PHE A 123 5.29 -3.24 -1.91
N LEU A 124 4.63 -2.60 -0.96
CA LEU A 124 5.19 -1.64 -0.02
C LEU A 124 5.14 -2.26 1.38
N PRO A 125 6.28 -2.67 1.92
CA PRO A 125 6.30 -3.43 3.17
C PRO A 125 5.88 -2.63 4.39
N ARG A 126 5.99 -1.30 4.34
CA ARG A 126 5.67 -0.42 5.46
C ARG A 126 5.08 0.89 4.98
N ILE A 127 3.79 1.05 5.17
CA ILE A 127 3.10 2.31 4.95
C ILE A 127 2.26 2.67 6.19
N ARG A 128 1.96 3.95 6.35
CA ARG A 128 1.01 4.46 7.34
C ARG A 128 0.01 5.34 6.61
N VAL A 129 -1.27 5.05 6.77
CA VAL A 129 -2.33 5.88 6.22
C VAL A 129 -2.41 7.18 7.02
N THR A 130 -2.39 8.30 6.31
CA THR A 130 -2.38 9.64 6.92
C THR A 130 -3.71 10.35 6.75
N LYS A 131 -4.44 10.03 5.68
CA LYS A 131 -5.72 10.65 5.37
C LYS A 131 -6.63 9.69 4.62
N ILE A 132 -7.89 9.68 4.98
CA ILE A 132 -8.97 9.03 4.25
C ILE A 132 -10.03 10.08 3.95
N THR A 133 -10.47 10.15 2.71
CA THR A 133 -11.54 11.06 2.28
C THR A 133 -12.59 10.23 1.57
N ALA A 134 -13.81 10.26 2.07
CA ALA A 134 -14.96 9.64 1.44
C ALA A 134 -15.90 10.73 0.93
N ASP A 135 -16.22 10.70 -0.36
CA ASP A 135 -17.20 11.59 -0.95
C ASP A 135 -18.58 10.96 -0.86
N ALA A 136 -19.56 11.73 -0.41
CA ALA A 136 -20.97 11.33 -0.38
C ALA A 136 -21.79 12.30 -1.23
N LYS A 137 -22.37 11.81 -2.33
CA LYS A 137 -23.21 12.60 -3.22
C LYS A 137 -24.60 12.00 -3.33
N THR A 138 -25.61 12.83 -3.36
CA THR A 138 -26.99 12.40 -3.60
C THR A 138 -27.16 12.02 -5.06
N LYS A 139 -27.96 10.99 -5.32
CA LYS A 139 -28.35 10.58 -6.67
C LYS A 139 -29.09 11.74 -7.36
N GLY A 140 -28.51 12.24 -8.46
CA GLY A 140 -29.12 13.22 -9.37
C GLY A 140 -29.78 12.54 -10.58
N GLU A 141 -29.93 13.27 -11.67
CA GLU A 141 -30.41 12.71 -12.96
C GLU A 141 -29.42 11.70 -13.57
N SER A 142 -28.13 11.85 -13.28
CA SER A 142 -27.08 10.87 -13.60
C SER A 142 -26.61 10.14 -12.34
N ILE A 143 -26.24 8.86 -12.47
CA ILE A 143 -25.66 8.07 -11.40
C ILE A 143 -24.16 8.41 -11.35
N GLU A 144 -23.73 9.13 -10.30
CA GLU A 144 -22.32 9.30 -9.96
C GLU A 144 -21.96 8.30 -8.85
N PHE A 145 -20.88 7.57 -9.03
CA PHE A 145 -20.36 6.69 -7.99
C PHE A 145 -19.46 7.49 -7.05
N ASN A 146 -19.72 7.36 -5.76
CA ASN A 146 -18.84 7.88 -4.72
C ASN A 146 -17.57 7.01 -4.65
N THR A 147 -16.45 7.63 -4.34
CA THR A 147 -15.16 6.95 -4.20
C THR A 147 -14.51 7.31 -2.89
N VAL A 148 -13.63 6.43 -2.40
CA VAL A 148 -12.82 6.66 -1.22
C VAL A 148 -11.39 6.92 -1.67
N SER A 149 -10.83 8.06 -1.28
CA SER A 149 -9.43 8.40 -1.49
C SER A 149 -8.64 8.18 -0.20
N LEU A 150 -7.51 7.48 -0.32
CA LEU A 150 -6.64 7.14 0.77
C LEU A 150 -5.23 7.63 0.46
N GLU A 151 -4.67 8.43 1.36
CA GLU A 151 -3.30 8.90 1.27
C GLU A 151 -2.47 8.25 2.38
N GLY A 152 -1.27 7.80 2.06
CA GLY A 152 -0.38 7.17 3.02
C GLY A 152 1.08 7.58 2.83
N LYS A 153 1.84 7.50 3.91
CA LYS A 153 3.28 7.71 3.92
C LYS A 153 3.98 6.37 3.76
N VAL A 154 4.91 6.31 2.81
CA VAL A 154 5.75 5.12 2.56
C VAL A 154 7.07 5.30 3.30
N MET A 155 7.47 4.26 4.03
CA MET A 155 8.66 4.25 4.85
C MET A 155 9.50 3.02 4.55
N ALA A 156 10.81 3.15 4.69
CA ALA A 156 11.70 1.98 4.67
C ALA A 156 11.49 1.13 5.93
N LEU A 157 11.73 -0.18 5.82
CA LEU A 157 11.74 -1.08 6.96
C LEU A 157 12.86 -0.71 7.93
N ASN A 158 12.51 -0.57 9.20
CA ASN A 158 13.47 -0.40 10.30
C ASN A 158 13.88 -1.72 10.94
N LYS A 159 13.16 -2.81 10.65
CA LYS A 159 13.43 -4.18 11.08
C LYS A 159 13.05 -5.14 9.96
N ALA A 160 13.72 -6.28 9.88
CA ALA A 160 13.43 -7.31 8.89
C ALA A 160 12.04 -7.93 9.14
N ILE A 161 11.25 -8.10 8.09
CA ILE A 161 9.90 -8.70 8.12
C ILE A 161 9.75 -9.65 6.93
N ASN A 162 9.30 -10.88 7.16
CA ASN A 162 8.96 -11.85 6.10
C ASN A 162 10.06 -12.01 5.02
N GLY A 163 11.34 -12.09 5.43
CA GLY A 163 12.45 -12.23 4.51
C GLY A 163 12.85 -10.96 3.76
N LEU A 164 12.23 -9.82 4.08
CA LEU A 164 12.66 -8.50 3.66
C LEU A 164 13.71 -7.95 4.63
N GLN A 165 14.65 -7.17 4.11
CA GLN A 165 15.74 -6.61 4.88
C GLN A 165 15.41 -5.21 5.42
N VAL A 166 16.16 -4.79 6.42
CA VAL A 166 16.15 -3.38 6.88
C VAL A 166 16.53 -2.48 5.70
N GLY A 167 15.77 -1.41 5.50
CA GLY A 167 15.96 -0.48 4.38
C GLY A 167 15.09 -0.79 3.16
N ASP A 168 14.53 -1.99 3.04
CA ASP A 168 13.59 -2.30 1.93
C ASP A 168 12.33 -1.43 2.08
N TRP A 169 11.91 -0.80 0.98
CA TRP A 169 10.72 0.05 0.98
C TRP A 169 9.76 -0.24 -0.17
N HIS A 170 10.25 -0.90 -1.25
CA HIS A 170 9.44 -1.24 -2.41
C HIS A 170 9.95 -2.53 -3.05
N LYS A 171 9.07 -3.49 -3.25
CA LYS A 171 9.37 -4.75 -3.90
C LYS A 171 8.45 -4.97 -5.10
N VAL A 172 9.04 -5.31 -6.23
CA VAL A 172 8.33 -5.48 -7.50
C VAL A 172 8.69 -6.82 -8.12
N LYS A 173 7.67 -7.54 -8.60
CA LYS A 173 7.87 -8.77 -9.36
C LYS A 173 6.77 -8.94 -10.41
N THR A 174 7.14 -9.41 -11.60
CA THR A 174 6.20 -9.63 -12.71
C THR A 174 6.01 -11.13 -12.95
N PHE A 175 4.76 -11.52 -13.17
CA PHE A 175 4.33 -12.89 -13.39
C PHE A 175 3.59 -13.01 -14.72
N ASP A 176 3.54 -14.23 -15.25
CA ASP A 176 2.82 -14.55 -16.48
C ASP A 176 1.35 -14.81 -16.23
N THR A 177 0.99 -15.27 -15.05
CA THR A 177 -0.39 -15.59 -14.68
C THR A 177 -0.87 -14.80 -13.47
N LEU A 178 -2.16 -14.51 -13.43
CA LEU A 178 -2.77 -13.81 -12.28
C LEU A 178 -2.74 -14.65 -11.00
N PRO A 179 -3.03 -15.97 -11.00
CA PRO A 179 -2.97 -16.77 -9.78
C PRO A 179 -1.59 -16.77 -9.11
N GLU A 180 -0.51 -16.86 -9.90
CA GLU A 180 0.86 -16.77 -9.35
C GLU A 180 1.13 -15.42 -8.70
N ALA A 181 0.70 -14.32 -9.35
CA ALA A 181 0.85 -12.98 -8.81
C ALA A 181 0.08 -12.80 -7.49
N VAL A 182 -1.15 -13.33 -7.41
CA VAL A 182 -1.96 -13.29 -6.18
C VAL A 182 -1.32 -14.12 -5.08
N THR A 183 -0.91 -15.36 -5.37
CA THR A 183 -0.24 -16.23 -4.39
C THR A 183 1.05 -15.61 -3.85
N TYR A 184 1.82 -14.97 -4.73
CA TYR A 184 3.03 -14.27 -4.32
C TYR A 184 2.74 -13.08 -3.39
N LEU A 185 1.74 -12.26 -3.74
CA LEU A 185 1.33 -11.13 -2.92
C LEU A 185 0.82 -11.59 -1.54
N ASP A 186 0.00 -12.65 -1.51
CA ASP A 186 -0.50 -13.23 -0.27
C ASP A 186 0.65 -13.75 0.59
N GLY A 187 1.64 -14.41 0.00
CA GLY A 187 2.83 -14.90 0.70
C GLY A 187 3.65 -13.77 1.35
N LEU A 188 3.72 -12.58 0.71
CA LEU A 188 4.42 -11.42 1.28
C LEU A 188 3.70 -10.85 2.52
N LEU A 189 2.37 -10.91 2.54
CA LEU A 189 1.53 -10.36 3.61
C LEU A 189 1.16 -11.39 4.69
N THR A 190 1.39 -12.69 4.44
CA THR A 190 1.15 -13.75 5.42
C THR A 190 2.30 -13.81 6.41
N PRO A 191 2.06 -13.80 7.73
CA PRO A 191 3.13 -13.92 8.70
C PRO A 191 3.88 -15.25 8.55
N VAL A 192 5.21 -15.17 8.54
CA VAL A 192 6.06 -16.35 8.58
C VAL A 192 6.21 -16.80 10.04
N ALA A 193 6.01 -18.10 10.27
CA ALA A 193 6.09 -18.72 11.59
C ALA A 193 7.46 -18.50 12.27
#